data_4fc29b8ba26cee9757a43d7e7ed5386c
#
_entry.id   4fc29b8ba26cee9757a43d7e7ed5386c
#
_cell.length_a   1.000
_cell.length_b   1.000
_cell.length_c   1.000
_cell.angle_alpha   90.00
_cell.angle_beta   90.00
_cell.angle_gamma   90.00
#
_symmetry.space_group_name_H-M   'P 1'
#
loop_
_entity.id
_entity.type
_entity.pdbx_description
1 polymer ?
#
loop_
_entity_poly.entity_id
_entity_poly.type
_entity_poly.pdbx_seq_one_letter_code
_entity_poly.pdbx_strand_id
1 'polypeptide(L)'
;MKTFAQFSLYVFALLFGLSAWGQNRNLDNFRSPDKDGINVFEAPKDSMLTFDGVKVRVGGSSTLQFQGLNHENSGAVELIEIGDNFNLATANLDLDVALAKGVRMHLRTYLSSRHHPEPYVKGGYFQIDNLDFISPGFMEEAMKHLTIKVGHMENNYGDAHFRRSDNSQTMYNPFVGNLIMDGFTTEVGAELYYRGNTGFFTMFGLSNGKLNQAVSSPGETGASILAKLGYDKQISDDFRFRLTGSMYSTGNAARVYLYTADRTGSRYYLVMEDTDARASSQFRSGRYDPGFRNEITAFMINPFFKYRGLEFFGTIEAVKGKADAETSKRSATQIAGELIYRFGNNENFYIGTRYNTVSNEEASGDDITIDRFQLGAGAFLTKNILTKIEYVNQQYDGFDAASIFNEGAFKGVMLEAVISF
;
A
#
# COMPACT_ATOMS: atom_id res chain seq x y z
N MET A 1 13.07 -54.94 9.45
CA MET A 1 13.79 -53.66 9.45
C MET A 1 14.17 -53.13 8.05
N LYS A 2 14.64 -53.96 7.11
CA LYS A 2 15.01 -53.51 5.76
C LYS A 2 13.82 -52.95 4.93
N THR A 3 12.64 -53.50 5.04
CA THR A 3 11.41 -53.08 4.33
C THR A 3 10.87 -51.75 4.79
N PHE A 4 11.00 -51.43 6.08
CA PHE A 4 10.55 -50.14 6.64
C PHE A 4 11.46 -48.97 6.22
N ALA A 5 12.76 -49.21 6.16
CA ALA A 5 13.71 -48.22 5.70
C ALA A 5 13.57 -47.88 4.19
N GLN A 6 13.24 -48.90 3.38
CA GLN A 6 12.96 -48.69 1.96
C GLN A 6 11.65 -47.91 1.72
N PHE A 7 10.59 -48.19 2.49
CA PHE A 7 9.33 -47.47 2.39
C PHE A 7 9.50 -46.00 2.82
N SER A 8 10.26 -45.73 3.90
CA SER A 8 10.58 -44.35 4.32
C SER A 8 11.40 -43.60 3.28
N LEU A 9 12.31 -44.28 2.58
CA LEU A 9 13.11 -43.65 1.51
C LEU A 9 12.26 -43.28 0.29
N TYR A 10 11.28 -44.11 -0.08
CA TYR A 10 10.35 -43.80 -1.17
C TYR A 10 9.39 -42.67 -0.82
N VAL A 11 8.88 -42.63 0.41
CA VAL A 11 8.03 -41.52 0.89
C VAL A 11 8.84 -40.21 0.94
N PHE A 12 10.09 -40.27 1.38
CA PHE A 12 11.00 -39.12 1.39
C PHE A 12 11.35 -38.63 -0.04
N ALA A 13 11.58 -39.57 -0.96
CA ALA A 13 11.85 -39.25 -2.38
C ALA A 13 10.59 -38.70 -3.09
N LEU A 14 9.40 -39.16 -2.74
CA LEU A 14 8.13 -38.62 -3.24
C LEU A 14 7.86 -37.20 -2.71
N LEU A 15 8.17 -36.93 -1.45
CA LEU A 15 8.07 -35.61 -0.87
C LEU A 15 9.07 -34.61 -1.48
N PHE A 16 10.28 -35.04 -1.83
CA PHE A 16 11.24 -34.22 -2.55
C PHE A 16 10.91 -34.05 -4.04
N GLY A 17 10.25 -35.03 -4.66
CA GLY A 17 9.81 -34.95 -6.05
C GLY A 17 8.69 -33.95 -6.27
N LEU A 18 7.88 -33.65 -5.25
CA LEU A 18 6.79 -32.67 -5.31
C LEU A 18 7.26 -31.22 -5.08
N SER A 19 8.44 -31.03 -4.51
CA SER A 19 9.00 -29.69 -4.25
C SER A 19 9.63 -29.02 -5.47
N ALA A 20 9.78 -29.73 -6.60
CA ALA A 20 10.45 -29.18 -7.80
C ALA A 20 9.52 -28.42 -8.76
N TRP A 21 8.24 -28.29 -8.46
CA TRP A 21 7.27 -27.66 -9.37
C TRP A 21 6.68 -26.34 -8.87
N GLY A 22 7.27 -25.74 -7.83
CA GLY A 22 7.06 -24.33 -7.46
C GLY A 22 7.72 -23.42 -8.47
N GLN A 23 7.34 -23.51 -9.74
CA GLN A 23 7.86 -22.65 -10.77
C GLN A 23 7.30 -21.25 -10.60
N ASN A 24 8.21 -20.28 -10.55
CA ASN A 24 7.95 -18.88 -10.90
C ASN A 24 7.35 -18.83 -12.31
N ARG A 25 6.06 -19.04 -12.44
CA ARG A 25 5.36 -18.91 -13.70
C ARG A 25 5.11 -17.42 -13.90
N ASN A 26 5.82 -16.82 -14.84
CA ASN A 26 5.57 -15.44 -15.23
C ASN A 26 4.12 -15.33 -15.73
N LEU A 27 3.38 -14.41 -15.16
CA LEU A 27 2.05 -14.02 -15.61
C LEU A 27 2.18 -12.78 -16.48
N ASP A 28 1.39 -12.72 -17.57
CA ASP A 28 1.36 -11.56 -18.43
C ASP A 28 0.85 -10.33 -17.67
N ASN A 29 1.40 -9.15 -17.97
CA ASN A 29 1.00 -7.86 -17.40
C ASN A 29 0.95 -7.87 -15.86
N PHE A 30 1.96 -8.44 -15.23
CA PHE A 30 2.04 -8.64 -13.79
C PHE A 30 3.19 -7.83 -13.18
N ARG A 31 2.92 -7.11 -12.09
CA ARG A 31 3.97 -6.43 -11.32
C ARG A 31 4.74 -7.47 -10.51
N SER A 32 6.06 -7.55 -10.68
CA SER A 32 6.90 -8.46 -9.88
C SER A 32 6.78 -8.16 -8.39
N PRO A 33 6.63 -9.17 -7.50
CA PRO A 33 6.51 -8.95 -6.05
C PRO A 33 7.87 -8.69 -5.37
N ASP A 34 8.96 -8.83 -6.10
CA ASP A 34 10.34 -8.67 -5.64
C ASP A 34 10.93 -7.31 -6.04
N LYS A 35 12.25 -7.18 -5.97
CA LYS A 35 12.98 -5.99 -6.34
C LYS A 35 12.65 -5.45 -7.73
N ASP A 36 12.33 -6.33 -8.69
CA ASP A 36 12.02 -5.94 -10.06
C ASP A 36 10.69 -5.16 -10.16
N GLY A 37 9.83 -5.24 -9.13
CA GLY A 37 8.59 -4.45 -9.02
C GLY A 37 8.77 -3.05 -8.45
N ILE A 38 9.98 -2.64 -8.07
CA ILE A 38 10.23 -1.29 -7.54
C ILE A 38 9.98 -0.26 -8.63
N ASN A 39 9.28 0.83 -8.25
CA ASN A 39 8.87 1.90 -9.15
C ASN A 39 7.98 1.44 -10.32
N VAL A 40 7.43 0.24 -10.27
CA VAL A 40 6.31 -0.16 -11.09
C VAL A 40 5.04 0.24 -10.35
N PHE A 41 4.31 1.19 -10.89
CA PHE A 41 3.08 1.70 -10.28
C PHE A 41 1.88 0.85 -10.71
N GLU A 42 1.09 1.26 -11.68
CA GLU A 42 0.06 0.39 -12.25
C GLU A 42 0.68 -0.86 -12.88
N ALA A 43 -0.03 -1.98 -12.80
CA ALA A 43 0.41 -3.21 -13.45
C ALA A 43 0.79 -2.94 -14.92
N PRO A 44 1.93 -3.43 -15.40
CA PRO A 44 2.39 -3.17 -16.77
C PRO A 44 1.38 -3.72 -17.80
N LYS A 45 1.46 -3.20 -19.02
CA LYS A 45 0.75 -3.72 -20.20
C LYS A 45 1.74 -3.82 -21.36
N ASP A 46 2.76 -4.62 -21.16
CA ASP A 46 3.95 -4.74 -22.01
C ASP A 46 4.24 -6.18 -22.43
N SER A 47 3.50 -7.15 -21.90
CA SER A 47 3.67 -8.55 -22.26
C SER A 47 2.77 -8.92 -23.44
N MET A 48 3.29 -9.79 -24.32
CA MET A 48 2.44 -10.50 -25.29
C MET A 48 1.59 -11.52 -24.55
N LEU A 49 0.27 -11.40 -24.71
CA LEU A 49 -0.67 -12.28 -24.03
C LEU A 49 -0.58 -13.70 -24.57
N THR A 50 -0.19 -14.62 -23.71
CA THR A 50 -0.08 -16.05 -24.02
C THR A 50 -1.01 -16.85 -23.09
N PHE A 51 -1.59 -17.92 -23.59
CA PHE A 51 -2.38 -18.82 -22.78
C PHE A 51 -2.28 -20.25 -23.31
N ASP A 52 -1.62 -21.09 -22.55
CA ASP A 52 -1.42 -22.51 -22.80
C ASP A 52 -2.07 -23.41 -21.72
N GLY A 53 -3.02 -22.82 -20.98
CA GLY A 53 -3.75 -23.44 -19.88
C GLY A 53 -3.69 -22.61 -18.60
N VAL A 54 -4.47 -22.99 -17.62
CA VAL A 54 -4.52 -22.31 -16.33
C VAL A 54 -3.16 -22.38 -15.66
N LYS A 55 -2.63 -21.19 -15.29
CA LYS A 55 -1.36 -21.05 -14.55
C LYS A 55 -1.67 -20.44 -13.20
N VAL A 56 -1.13 -21.04 -12.14
CA VAL A 56 -1.29 -20.56 -10.77
C VAL A 56 0.07 -20.14 -10.24
N ARG A 57 0.17 -18.92 -9.76
CA ARG A 57 1.27 -18.41 -8.96
C ARG A 57 0.82 -18.32 -7.51
N VAL A 58 1.59 -18.91 -6.61
CA VAL A 58 1.48 -18.70 -5.17
C VAL A 58 2.58 -17.71 -4.79
N GLY A 59 2.21 -16.62 -4.16
CA GLY A 59 3.13 -15.59 -3.70
C GLY A 59 2.87 -15.21 -2.25
N GLY A 60 3.71 -14.37 -1.72
CA GLY A 60 3.52 -13.88 -0.36
C GLY A 60 4.55 -12.83 0.03
N SER A 61 4.26 -12.16 1.13
CA SER A 61 5.17 -11.21 1.75
C SER A 61 5.11 -11.31 3.26
N SER A 62 6.26 -11.23 3.91
CA SER A 62 6.38 -11.20 5.36
C SER A 62 7.35 -10.12 5.79
N THR A 63 7.07 -9.45 6.91
CA THR A 63 7.87 -8.34 7.41
C THR A 63 8.17 -8.52 8.89
N LEU A 64 9.44 -8.64 9.21
CA LEU A 64 9.98 -8.67 10.57
C LEU A 64 10.50 -7.29 10.93
N GLN A 65 10.20 -6.81 12.13
CA GLN A 65 10.63 -5.50 12.60
C GLN A 65 11.29 -5.58 13.97
N PHE A 66 12.21 -4.65 14.22
CA PHE A 66 12.63 -4.22 15.55
C PHE A 66 12.30 -2.75 15.68
N GLN A 67 11.67 -2.38 16.81
CA GLN A 67 11.32 -1.01 17.17
C GLN A 67 12.12 -0.59 18.37
N GLY A 68 12.85 0.54 18.28
CA GLY A 68 13.50 1.26 19.38
C GLY A 68 13.08 2.72 19.29
N LEU A 69 11.91 3.05 19.84
CA LEU A 69 11.31 4.39 19.81
C LEU A 69 11.06 4.90 21.22
N ASN A 70 11.14 6.22 21.37
CA ASN A 70 10.72 6.97 22.55
C ASN A 70 9.67 7.98 22.15
N HIS A 71 8.75 8.33 23.07
CA HIS A 71 7.74 9.36 22.90
C HIS A 71 7.59 10.21 24.15
N GLU A 72 7.07 11.42 23.95
CA GLU A 72 6.83 12.40 24.99
C GLU A 72 5.67 13.33 24.60
N ASN A 73 5.01 13.93 25.60
CA ASN A 73 3.99 14.96 25.43
C ASN A 73 4.01 15.95 26.61
N SER A 74 3.04 16.88 26.68
CA SER A 74 2.91 17.85 27.79
C SER A 74 2.65 17.24 29.16
N GLY A 75 2.30 15.94 29.23
CA GLY A 75 1.92 15.26 30.47
C GLY A 75 0.45 15.40 30.89
N ALA A 76 -0.38 16.07 30.08
CA ALA A 76 -1.83 16.17 30.33
C ALA A 76 -2.52 14.79 30.25
N VAL A 77 -2.04 13.91 29.38
CA VAL A 77 -2.43 12.51 29.26
C VAL A 77 -1.18 11.66 29.42
N GLU A 78 -1.20 10.69 30.34
CA GLU A 78 -0.08 9.78 30.57
C GLU A 78 0.09 8.83 29.36
N LEU A 79 1.30 8.75 28.84
CA LEU A 79 1.65 7.85 27.74
C LEU A 79 1.97 6.46 28.26
N ILE A 80 1.60 5.43 27.48
CA ILE A 80 2.01 4.04 27.74
C ILE A 80 3.53 3.93 27.65
N GLU A 81 4.16 3.21 28.58
CA GLU A 81 5.58 2.90 28.49
C GLU A 81 5.85 1.96 27.30
N ILE A 82 6.72 2.37 26.38
CA ILE A 82 7.15 1.56 25.24
C ILE A 82 8.61 1.17 25.40
N GLY A 83 8.92 -0.10 25.07
CA GLY A 83 10.28 -0.64 25.11
C GLY A 83 10.72 -1.15 23.75
N ASP A 84 12.01 -1.42 23.65
CA ASP A 84 12.62 -1.99 22.44
C ASP A 84 12.16 -3.43 22.24
N ASN A 85 11.66 -3.76 21.07
CA ASN A 85 11.16 -5.11 20.81
C ASN A 85 11.12 -5.50 19.35
N PHE A 86 11.14 -6.82 19.10
CA PHE A 86 10.90 -7.44 17.81
C PHE A 86 9.41 -7.75 17.61
N ASN A 87 8.97 -7.65 16.37
CA ASN A 87 7.62 -8.05 16.02
C ASN A 87 7.52 -8.53 14.56
N LEU A 88 6.51 -9.38 14.29
CA LEU A 88 6.05 -9.73 12.96
C LEU A 88 5.02 -8.69 12.53
N ALA A 89 5.44 -7.74 11.70
CA ALA A 89 4.59 -6.60 11.39
C ALA A 89 3.47 -6.95 10.40
N THR A 90 3.79 -7.64 9.29
CA THR A 90 2.83 -8.04 8.28
C THR A 90 3.13 -9.43 7.74
N ALA A 91 2.07 -10.13 7.28
CA ALA A 91 2.18 -11.32 6.46
C ALA A 91 1.01 -11.37 5.48
N ASN A 92 1.30 -11.70 4.22
CA ASN A 92 0.32 -11.84 3.16
C ASN A 92 0.56 -13.13 2.39
N LEU A 93 -0.53 -13.73 1.93
CA LEU A 93 -0.50 -14.84 0.99
C LEU A 93 -1.30 -14.44 -0.24
N ASP A 94 -0.71 -14.60 -1.42
CA ASP A 94 -1.27 -14.21 -2.69
C ASP A 94 -1.46 -15.41 -3.61
N LEU A 95 -2.58 -15.44 -4.30
CA LEU A 95 -2.85 -16.34 -5.42
C LEU A 95 -3.12 -15.49 -6.66
N ASP A 96 -2.30 -15.69 -7.69
CA ASP A 96 -2.48 -15.09 -8.98
C ASP A 96 -2.71 -16.19 -10.02
N VAL A 97 -3.80 -16.11 -10.77
CA VAL A 97 -4.21 -17.17 -11.67
C VAL A 97 -4.49 -16.63 -13.06
N ALA A 98 -3.78 -17.11 -14.06
CA ALA A 98 -4.15 -16.92 -15.47
C ALA A 98 -5.32 -17.86 -15.79
N LEU A 99 -6.49 -17.29 -16.11
CA LEU A 99 -7.74 -18.03 -16.35
C LEU A 99 -8.03 -18.22 -17.82
N ALA A 100 -7.66 -17.23 -18.64
CA ALA A 100 -7.77 -17.25 -20.11
C ALA A 100 -6.72 -16.29 -20.69
N LYS A 101 -6.62 -16.21 -22.03
CA LYS A 101 -5.76 -15.23 -22.68
C LYS A 101 -6.15 -13.82 -22.26
N GLY A 102 -5.23 -13.13 -21.57
CA GLY A 102 -5.45 -11.78 -21.05
C GLY A 102 -6.50 -11.67 -19.93
N VAL A 103 -6.89 -12.78 -19.28
CA VAL A 103 -7.79 -12.77 -18.13
C VAL A 103 -7.10 -13.43 -16.94
N ARG A 104 -6.97 -12.70 -15.86
CA ARG A 104 -6.36 -13.21 -14.64
C ARG A 104 -7.16 -12.83 -13.38
N MET A 105 -7.04 -13.66 -12.35
CA MET A 105 -7.55 -13.40 -11.01
C MET A 105 -6.38 -13.08 -10.09
N HIS A 106 -6.61 -12.18 -9.14
CA HIS A 106 -5.77 -11.95 -7.97
C HIS A 106 -6.59 -12.18 -6.71
N LEU A 107 -6.06 -12.93 -5.76
CA LEU A 107 -6.62 -13.08 -4.42
C LEU A 107 -5.50 -12.87 -3.41
N ARG A 108 -5.70 -11.95 -2.47
CA ARG A 108 -4.77 -11.68 -1.38
C ARG A 108 -5.40 -11.98 -0.04
N THR A 109 -4.73 -12.79 0.75
CA THR A 109 -5.05 -13.02 2.15
C THR A 109 -4.10 -12.20 3.02
N TYR A 110 -4.68 -11.53 4.00
CA TYR A 110 -4.00 -10.76 5.00
C TYR A 110 -3.96 -11.54 6.30
N LEU A 111 -2.78 -11.65 6.89
CA LEU A 111 -2.54 -12.25 8.18
C LEU A 111 -1.94 -11.18 9.09
N SER A 112 -2.49 -11.02 10.29
CA SER A 112 -1.96 -10.10 11.30
C SER A 112 -1.74 -10.84 12.61
N SER A 113 -0.54 -10.73 13.15
CA SER A 113 -0.23 -11.26 14.48
C SER A 113 -0.85 -10.44 15.61
N ARG A 114 -1.43 -9.27 15.33
CA ARG A 114 -1.78 -8.27 16.33
C ARG A 114 -3.26 -8.00 16.47
N HIS A 115 -4.04 -8.10 15.40
CA HIS A 115 -5.41 -7.60 15.41
C HIS A 115 -6.48 -8.68 15.43
N HIS A 116 -6.41 -9.67 14.57
CA HIS A 116 -7.39 -10.75 14.48
C HIS A 116 -6.71 -12.11 14.45
N PRO A 117 -7.27 -13.12 15.10
CA PRO A 117 -6.78 -14.48 15.03
C PRO A 117 -7.10 -15.15 13.69
N GLU A 118 -8.04 -14.59 12.90
CA GLU A 118 -8.45 -15.13 11.61
C GLU A 118 -7.85 -14.38 10.42
N PRO A 119 -7.61 -15.07 9.30
CA PRO A 119 -7.17 -14.43 8.06
C PRO A 119 -8.30 -13.60 7.44
N TYR A 120 -7.93 -12.47 6.82
CA TYR A 120 -8.84 -11.58 6.09
C TYR A 120 -8.51 -11.55 4.61
N VAL A 121 -9.54 -11.44 3.77
CA VAL A 121 -9.37 -11.12 2.35
C VAL A 121 -9.06 -9.64 2.20
N LYS A 122 -7.90 -9.32 1.62
CA LYS A 122 -7.40 -7.95 1.39
C LYS A 122 -7.48 -7.53 -0.08
N GLY A 123 -7.87 -8.43 -0.95
CA GLY A 123 -8.11 -8.24 -2.36
C GLY A 123 -8.65 -9.52 -2.98
N GLY A 124 -9.52 -9.37 -3.96
CA GLY A 124 -10.10 -10.45 -4.73
C GLY A 124 -10.75 -9.86 -5.97
N TYR A 125 -9.99 -9.76 -7.06
CA TYR A 125 -10.46 -9.17 -8.31
C TYR A 125 -9.99 -9.97 -9.51
N PHE A 126 -10.63 -9.76 -10.63
CA PHE A 126 -10.13 -10.20 -11.92
C PHE A 126 -9.76 -9.00 -12.80
N GLN A 127 -8.72 -9.19 -13.59
CA GLN A 127 -8.22 -8.23 -14.56
C GLN A 127 -8.41 -8.80 -15.95
N ILE A 128 -8.88 -7.94 -16.86
CA ILE A 128 -9.13 -8.26 -18.27
C ILE A 128 -8.27 -7.35 -19.13
N ASP A 129 -7.36 -7.95 -19.87
CA ASP A 129 -6.49 -7.30 -20.85
C ASP A 129 -6.82 -7.69 -22.31
N ASN A 130 -7.77 -8.62 -22.49
CA ASN A 130 -8.23 -9.11 -23.78
C ASN A 130 -9.68 -9.62 -23.66
N LEU A 131 -10.46 -9.51 -24.71
CA LEU A 131 -11.87 -9.91 -24.75
C LEU A 131 -12.13 -11.10 -25.71
N ASP A 132 -11.09 -11.87 -26.07
CA ASP A 132 -11.22 -13.04 -26.95
C ASP A 132 -12.19 -14.11 -26.42
N PHE A 133 -12.43 -14.13 -25.11
CA PHE A 133 -13.42 -15.03 -24.48
C PHE A 133 -14.88 -14.72 -24.87
N ILE A 134 -15.16 -13.51 -25.36
CA ILE A 134 -16.46 -13.14 -25.94
C ILE A 134 -16.51 -13.60 -27.40
N SER A 135 -15.50 -13.24 -28.17
CA SER A 135 -15.32 -13.65 -29.57
C SER A 135 -13.87 -13.38 -29.98
N PRO A 136 -13.19 -14.28 -30.70
CA PRO A 136 -11.82 -14.07 -31.15
C PRO A 136 -11.64 -12.75 -31.89
N GLY A 137 -10.68 -11.93 -31.41
CA GLY A 137 -10.39 -10.61 -31.98
C GLY A 137 -11.39 -9.50 -31.57
N PHE A 138 -12.34 -9.77 -30.67
CA PHE A 138 -13.31 -8.75 -30.27
C PHE A 138 -12.62 -7.58 -29.57
N MET A 139 -12.78 -6.39 -30.14
CA MET A 139 -12.16 -5.14 -29.68
C MET A 139 -10.62 -5.21 -29.52
N GLU A 140 -9.94 -6.06 -30.30
CA GLU A 140 -8.50 -6.30 -30.16
C GLU A 140 -7.68 -5.00 -30.17
N GLU A 141 -7.93 -4.08 -31.12
CA GLU A 141 -7.22 -2.81 -31.21
C GLU A 141 -7.46 -1.91 -29.99
N ALA A 142 -8.68 -1.84 -29.48
CA ALA A 142 -8.99 -1.07 -28.28
C ALA A 142 -8.33 -1.69 -27.05
N MET A 143 -8.34 -3.01 -26.94
CA MET A 143 -7.76 -3.73 -25.79
C MET A 143 -6.23 -3.69 -25.76
N LYS A 144 -5.54 -3.26 -26.81
CA LYS A 144 -4.11 -2.92 -26.74
C LYS A 144 -3.84 -1.78 -25.75
N HIS A 145 -4.82 -0.92 -25.53
CA HIS A 145 -4.74 0.26 -24.67
C HIS A 145 -5.55 0.15 -23.38
N LEU A 146 -6.54 -0.75 -23.35
CA LEU A 146 -7.48 -0.86 -22.24
C LEU A 146 -7.14 -2.03 -21.31
N THR A 147 -7.32 -1.79 -20.01
CA THR A 147 -7.35 -2.82 -18.96
C THR A 147 -8.57 -2.58 -18.09
N ILE A 148 -9.31 -3.62 -17.78
CA ILE A 148 -10.47 -3.58 -16.90
C ILE A 148 -10.15 -4.40 -15.66
N LYS A 149 -10.44 -3.86 -14.46
CA LYS A 149 -10.41 -4.60 -13.20
C LYS A 149 -11.79 -4.58 -12.57
N VAL A 150 -12.22 -5.70 -12.02
CA VAL A 150 -13.50 -5.82 -11.32
C VAL A 150 -13.35 -6.70 -10.09
N GLY A 151 -13.83 -6.25 -8.96
CA GLY A 151 -13.81 -7.00 -7.71
C GLY A 151 -13.45 -6.16 -6.49
N HIS A 152 -12.99 -6.83 -5.44
CA HIS A 152 -12.45 -6.20 -4.24
C HIS A 152 -10.98 -5.86 -4.47
N MET A 153 -10.66 -4.59 -4.56
CA MET A 153 -9.32 -4.14 -4.94
C MET A 153 -8.89 -2.90 -4.15
N GLU A 154 -7.61 -2.70 -4.11
CA GLU A 154 -6.99 -1.47 -3.63
C GLU A 154 -7.38 -0.32 -4.55
N ASN A 155 -7.91 0.76 -3.98
CA ASN A 155 -8.29 1.95 -4.71
C ASN A 155 -7.05 2.62 -5.32
N ASN A 156 -7.06 2.84 -6.64
CA ASN A 156 -5.94 3.53 -7.30
C ASN A 156 -6.05 5.05 -7.12
N TYR A 157 -5.91 5.50 -5.87
CA TYR A 157 -5.88 6.90 -5.47
C TYR A 157 -4.45 7.31 -5.09
N GLY A 158 -3.88 8.25 -5.83
CA GLY A 158 -2.48 8.64 -5.72
C GLY A 158 -1.49 7.56 -6.20
N ASP A 159 -0.19 7.84 -6.07
CA ASP A 159 0.88 6.89 -6.34
C ASP A 159 1.53 6.38 -5.04
N ALA A 160 1.29 7.04 -3.91
CA ALA A 160 1.86 6.67 -2.62
C ALA A 160 1.46 5.25 -2.20
N HIS A 161 0.26 4.81 -2.53
CA HIS A 161 -0.22 3.46 -2.20
C HIS A 161 0.60 2.34 -2.86
N PHE A 162 1.27 2.59 -3.99
CA PHE A 162 2.18 1.62 -4.61
C PHE A 162 3.53 1.48 -3.90
N ARG A 163 3.84 2.38 -2.98
CA ARG A 163 5.13 2.50 -2.27
C ARG A 163 4.96 2.44 -0.75
N ARG A 164 3.88 1.88 -0.24
CA ARG A 164 3.59 1.79 1.19
C ARG A 164 3.97 0.44 1.79
N SER A 165 4.26 0.43 3.09
CA SER A 165 4.53 -0.78 3.87
C SER A 165 3.21 -1.40 4.30
N ASP A 166 2.82 -2.46 3.71
CA ASP A 166 1.72 -3.39 3.93
C ASP A 166 1.13 -3.85 2.58
N ASN A 167 0.11 -4.67 2.61
CA ASN A 167 -0.59 -5.20 1.45
C ASN A 167 0.36 -5.86 0.41
N SER A 168 1.35 -6.62 0.91
CA SER A 168 2.46 -7.22 0.14
C SER A 168 3.34 -6.22 -0.61
N GLN A 169 3.30 -4.93 -0.25
CA GLN A 169 4.04 -3.88 -0.96
C GLN A 169 5.26 -3.36 -0.18
N THR A 170 5.54 -3.91 1.01
CA THR A 170 6.62 -3.45 1.88
C THR A 170 8.01 -3.45 1.20
N MET A 171 8.22 -4.33 0.22
CA MET A 171 9.41 -4.38 -0.62
C MET A 171 9.65 -3.08 -1.40
N TYR A 172 8.60 -2.33 -1.73
CA TYR A 172 8.66 -1.15 -2.58
C TYR A 172 8.77 0.17 -1.80
N ASN A 173 8.49 0.14 -0.49
CA ASN A 173 8.70 1.30 0.37
C ASN A 173 10.18 1.40 0.76
N PRO A 174 10.89 2.49 0.42
CA PRO A 174 12.28 2.66 0.85
C PRO A 174 12.39 2.96 2.36
N PHE A 175 11.30 3.30 3.03
CA PHE A 175 11.23 3.55 4.47
C PHE A 175 10.46 2.44 5.19
N VAL A 176 10.52 2.44 6.53
CA VAL A 176 9.69 1.57 7.36
C VAL A 176 8.28 2.17 7.46
N GLY A 177 8.17 3.43 7.82
CA GLY A 177 6.91 4.13 7.98
C GLY A 177 6.23 4.48 6.65
N ASN A 178 4.89 4.57 6.68
CA ASN A 178 4.07 5.15 5.62
C ASN A 178 3.98 6.67 5.79
N LEU A 179 3.27 7.37 4.92
CA LEU A 179 2.96 8.78 5.11
C LEU A 179 2.13 8.99 6.39
N ILE A 180 2.13 10.20 6.93
CA ILE A 180 1.36 10.59 8.13
C ILE A 180 -0.14 10.38 7.85
N MET A 181 -0.67 10.99 6.80
CA MET A 181 -1.96 10.70 6.21
C MET A 181 -1.78 9.62 5.14
N ASP A 182 -2.07 8.38 5.47
CA ASP A 182 -1.84 7.24 4.58
C ASP A 182 -3.14 6.90 3.84
N GLY A 183 -3.30 7.50 2.66
CA GLY A 183 -4.46 7.34 1.79
C GLY A 183 -4.53 5.96 1.15
N PHE A 184 -5.04 4.98 1.90
CA PHE A 184 -5.17 3.60 1.48
C PHE A 184 -6.47 2.97 1.95
N THR A 185 -7.21 2.37 1.01
CA THR A 185 -8.34 1.50 1.31
C THR A 185 -8.55 0.47 0.20
N THR A 186 -9.29 -0.59 0.49
CA THR A 186 -9.76 -1.56 -0.49
C THR A 186 -11.28 -1.52 -0.55
N GLU A 187 -11.84 -1.47 -1.76
CA GLU A 187 -13.29 -1.41 -1.98
C GLU A 187 -13.69 -2.37 -3.09
N VAL A 188 -14.98 -2.67 -3.16
CA VAL A 188 -15.53 -3.49 -4.26
C VAL A 188 -16.05 -2.58 -5.35
N GLY A 189 -15.57 -2.80 -6.57
CA GLY A 189 -15.91 -1.94 -7.68
C GLY A 189 -15.32 -2.40 -9.00
N ALA A 190 -15.20 -1.45 -9.91
CA ALA A 190 -14.57 -1.63 -11.21
C ALA A 190 -13.69 -0.44 -11.55
N GLU A 191 -12.59 -0.69 -12.22
CA GLU A 191 -11.67 0.32 -12.75
C GLU A 191 -11.39 0.04 -14.23
N LEU A 192 -11.44 1.10 -15.03
CA LEU A 192 -11.06 1.10 -16.43
C LEU A 192 -9.81 1.93 -16.62
N TYR A 193 -8.78 1.34 -17.16
CA TYR A 193 -7.50 1.98 -17.49
C TYR A 193 -7.37 2.14 -19.00
N TYR A 194 -6.89 3.28 -19.42
CA TYR A 194 -6.44 3.53 -20.79
C TYR A 194 -4.98 3.97 -20.78
N ARG A 195 -4.16 3.38 -21.64
CA ARG A 195 -2.75 3.73 -21.83
C ARG A 195 -2.48 4.09 -23.28
N GLY A 196 -2.03 5.33 -23.49
CA GLY A 196 -1.60 5.81 -24.79
C GLY A 196 -0.12 5.44 -25.07
N ASN A 197 0.24 5.45 -26.35
CA ASN A 197 1.60 5.11 -26.81
C ASN A 197 2.65 6.20 -26.48
N THR A 198 2.23 7.37 -26.05
CA THR A 198 3.11 8.53 -25.80
C THR A 198 3.55 8.65 -24.33
N GLY A 199 3.03 7.77 -23.44
CA GLY A 199 3.24 7.82 -22.01
C GLY A 199 2.06 8.37 -21.20
N PHE A 200 1.05 8.98 -21.86
CA PHE A 200 -0.18 9.38 -21.18
C PHE A 200 -1.05 8.17 -20.85
N PHE A 201 -1.63 8.19 -19.66
CA PHE A 201 -2.62 7.21 -19.25
C PHE A 201 -3.72 7.87 -18.39
N THR A 202 -4.86 7.21 -18.33
CA THR A 202 -5.96 7.60 -17.44
C THR A 202 -6.63 6.38 -16.83
N MET A 203 -7.22 6.57 -15.66
CA MET A 203 -8.05 5.58 -15.00
C MET A 203 -9.35 6.24 -14.54
N PHE A 204 -10.44 5.52 -14.69
CA PHE A 204 -11.72 5.83 -14.09
C PHE A 204 -12.23 4.63 -13.30
N GLY A 205 -12.69 4.87 -12.07
CA GLY A 205 -13.19 3.84 -11.17
C GLY A 205 -14.49 4.21 -10.49
N LEU A 206 -15.30 3.19 -10.24
CA LEU A 206 -16.51 3.25 -9.41
C LEU A 206 -16.45 2.12 -8.39
N SER A 207 -16.73 2.43 -7.14
CA SER A 207 -16.74 1.46 -6.06
C SER A 207 -17.92 1.67 -5.12
N ASN A 208 -18.10 0.76 -4.17
CA ASN A 208 -19.22 0.79 -3.22
C ASN A 208 -19.01 1.73 -2.02
N GLY A 209 -17.87 2.43 -1.95
CA GLY A 209 -17.55 3.34 -0.85
C GLY A 209 -17.31 2.67 0.51
N LYS A 210 -17.03 1.38 0.54
CA LYS A 210 -16.84 0.59 1.76
C LYS A 210 -15.61 -0.31 1.68
N LEU A 211 -14.92 -0.48 2.80
CA LEU A 211 -13.75 -1.36 2.94
C LEU A 211 -14.09 -2.83 2.58
N ASN A 212 -15.23 -3.30 3.03
CA ASN A 212 -15.79 -4.62 2.72
C ASN A 212 -17.31 -4.52 2.64
N GLN A 213 -17.93 -5.55 2.09
CA GLN A 213 -19.35 -5.52 1.86
C GLN A 213 -20.15 -5.92 3.09
N ALA A 214 -21.08 -5.06 3.48
CA ALA A 214 -22.27 -5.49 4.18
C ALA A 214 -23.48 -5.15 3.31
N VAL A 215 -24.30 -6.12 3.00
CA VAL A 215 -25.62 -5.89 2.41
C VAL A 215 -26.55 -5.44 3.54
N SER A 216 -26.37 -4.21 3.95
CA SER A 216 -27.24 -3.57 4.94
C SER A 216 -27.79 -2.31 4.34
N SER A 217 -28.98 -1.95 4.73
CA SER A 217 -29.74 -0.75 4.35
C SER A 217 -29.28 -0.03 3.06
N PRO A 218 -29.92 -0.26 1.91
CA PRO A 218 -29.46 0.29 0.63
C PRO A 218 -29.36 1.81 0.57
N GLY A 219 -30.03 2.52 1.48
CA GLY A 219 -30.05 3.98 1.53
C GLY A 219 -28.82 4.64 2.16
N GLU A 220 -27.90 3.87 2.74
CA GLU A 220 -26.73 4.40 3.46
C GLU A 220 -25.40 4.20 2.72
N THR A 221 -25.44 3.78 1.47
CA THR A 221 -24.23 3.53 0.67
C THR A 221 -24.20 4.40 -0.56
N GLY A 222 -23.37 5.45 -0.53
CA GLY A 222 -22.98 6.18 -1.73
C GLY A 222 -21.90 5.43 -2.50
N ALA A 223 -21.90 5.57 -3.83
CA ALA A 223 -20.76 5.13 -4.65
C ALA A 223 -19.58 6.06 -4.44
N SER A 224 -18.37 5.51 -4.47
CA SER A 224 -17.15 6.29 -4.62
C SER A 224 -16.76 6.39 -6.09
N ILE A 225 -16.31 7.57 -6.47
CA ILE A 225 -15.77 7.86 -7.81
C ILE A 225 -14.28 8.05 -7.68
N LEU A 226 -13.52 7.36 -8.54
CA LEU A 226 -12.08 7.50 -8.67
C LEU A 226 -11.73 7.96 -10.08
N ALA A 227 -10.78 8.87 -10.17
CA ALA A 227 -10.22 9.27 -11.45
C ALA A 227 -8.72 9.52 -11.31
N LYS A 228 -7.95 9.15 -12.31
CA LYS A 228 -6.51 9.40 -12.37
C LYS A 228 -6.09 9.75 -13.79
N LEU A 229 -5.26 10.76 -13.92
CA LEU A 229 -4.59 11.13 -15.15
C LEU A 229 -3.09 11.15 -14.89
N GLY A 230 -2.31 10.61 -15.79
CA GLY A 230 -0.88 10.57 -15.62
C GLY A 230 -0.10 10.57 -16.92
N TYR A 231 1.15 10.93 -16.77
CA TYR A 231 2.19 10.80 -17.78
C TYR A 231 3.34 10.03 -17.16
N ASP A 232 3.76 8.92 -17.76
CA ASP A 232 4.88 8.08 -17.31
C ASP A 232 5.69 7.63 -18.51
N LYS A 233 6.95 8.02 -18.56
CA LYS A 233 7.80 7.72 -19.70
C LYS A 233 9.27 7.61 -19.30
N GLN A 234 9.93 6.59 -19.84
CA GLN A 234 11.38 6.55 -19.97
C GLN A 234 11.79 7.52 -21.08
N ILE A 235 12.35 8.68 -20.70
CA ILE A 235 12.72 9.77 -21.63
C ILE A 235 14.03 9.45 -22.34
N SER A 236 14.99 8.86 -21.62
CA SER A 236 16.27 8.36 -22.13
C SER A 236 16.68 7.13 -21.31
N ASP A 237 17.77 6.47 -21.67
CA ASP A 237 18.28 5.30 -20.93
C ASP A 237 18.49 5.58 -19.44
N ASP A 238 18.86 6.82 -19.10
CA ASP A 238 19.16 7.25 -17.73
C ASP A 238 18.01 7.95 -17.03
N PHE A 239 16.99 8.47 -17.75
CA PHE A 239 16.00 9.35 -17.17
C PHE A 239 14.57 8.92 -17.41
N ARG A 240 13.84 8.67 -16.33
CA ARG A 240 12.40 8.46 -16.30
C ARG A 240 11.71 9.60 -15.58
N PHE A 241 10.59 10.04 -16.14
CA PHE A 241 9.70 11.03 -15.53
C PHE A 241 8.28 10.50 -15.47
N ARG A 242 7.64 10.70 -14.32
CA ARG A 242 6.23 10.42 -14.11
C ARG A 242 5.59 11.57 -13.33
N LEU A 243 4.36 11.94 -13.72
CA LEU A 243 3.52 12.88 -13.02
C LEU A 243 2.09 12.38 -13.07
N THR A 244 1.44 12.30 -11.92
CA THR A 244 0.04 11.89 -11.84
C THR A 244 -0.78 12.87 -11.01
N GLY A 245 -2.05 13.01 -11.39
CA GLY A 245 -3.09 13.65 -10.61
C GLY A 245 -4.25 12.67 -10.43
N SER A 246 -4.75 12.51 -9.22
CA SER A 246 -5.83 11.59 -8.89
C SER A 246 -6.86 12.22 -7.98
N MET A 247 -8.07 11.70 -8.05
CA MET A 247 -9.22 12.08 -7.24
C MET A 247 -9.91 10.84 -6.67
N TYR A 248 -10.34 10.95 -5.42
CA TYR A 248 -11.30 10.06 -4.78
C TYR A 248 -12.43 10.91 -4.19
N SER A 249 -13.68 10.55 -4.46
CA SER A 249 -14.82 11.29 -3.92
C SER A 249 -15.99 10.36 -3.60
N THR A 250 -16.58 10.54 -2.42
CA THR A 250 -17.87 9.96 -2.06
C THR A 250 -18.68 10.97 -1.27
N GLY A 251 -19.97 11.09 -1.59
CA GLY A 251 -20.85 12.11 -1.04
C GLY A 251 -21.78 11.62 0.08
N ASN A 252 -21.94 10.33 0.25
CA ASN A 252 -22.82 9.75 1.26
C ASN A 252 -22.42 8.30 1.51
N ALA A 253 -21.46 8.09 2.37
CA ALA A 253 -21.03 6.75 2.78
C ALA A 253 -21.38 6.52 4.26
N ALA A 254 -21.78 5.31 4.61
CA ALA A 254 -21.96 4.94 6.02
C ALA A 254 -20.65 5.08 6.79
N ARG A 255 -19.50 4.83 6.15
CA ARG A 255 -18.18 5.08 6.67
C ARG A 255 -17.14 5.05 5.56
N VAL A 256 -16.36 6.11 5.42
CA VAL A 256 -15.16 6.18 4.58
C VAL A 256 -13.96 5.66 5.36
N TYR A 257 -13.12 4.87 4.70
CA TYR A 257 -11.93 4.27 5.31
C TYR A 257 -10.63 4.77 4.70
N LEU A 258 -10.63 5.75 3.81
CA LEU A 258 -9.46 6.16 3.03
C LEU A 258 -8.22 6.44 3.90
N TYR A 259 -8.39 7.10 5.07
CA TYR A 259 -7.29 7.39 5.99
C TYR A 259 -7.32 6.57 7.27
N THR A 260 -8.33 5.72 7.45
CA THR A 260 -8.60 5.04 8.71
C THR A 260 -8.18 3.57 8.71
N ALA A 261 -8.25 2.93 7.55
CA ALA A 261 -8.63 1.54 7.49
C ALA A 261 -7.57 0.52 7.77
N ASP A 262 -6.31 0.82 7.53
CA ASP A 262 -5.37 -0.28 7.46
C ASP A 262 -4.83 -0.70 8.82
N ARG A 263 -5.15 -1.93 9.21
CA ARG A 263 -4.83 -2.52 10.51
C ARG A 263 -3.35 -2.87 10.70
N THR A 264 -2.59 -2.93 9.61
CA THR A 264 -1.13 -3.11 9.65
C THR A 264 -0.39 -1.92 9.05
N GLY A 265 -1.12 -0.86 8.73
CA GLY A 265 -0.54 0.36 8.17
C GLY A 265 0.35 1.13 9.14
N SER A 266 0.08 1.07 10.46
CA SER A 266 1.02 1.59 11.43
C SER A 266 2.29 0.74 11.45
N ARG A 267 3.42 1.43 11.45
CA ARG A 267 4.75 0.83 11.53
C ARG A 267 5.47 1.25 12.81
N TYR A 268 4.88 2.19 13.56
CA TYR A 268 5.36 2.71 14.84
C TYR A 268 4.34 2.35 15.91
N TYR A 269 4.55 1.21 16.58
CA TYR A 269 3.56 0.63 17.47
C TYR A 269 3.52 1.32 18.82
N LEU A 270 2.30 1.69 19.26
CA LEU A 270 1.99 2.29 20.53
C LEU A 270 2.66 3.65 20.81
N VAL A 271 3.19 4.32 19.78
CA VAL A 271 3.67 5.70 19.95
C VAL A 271 2.48 6.65 20.12
N MET A 272 2.57 7.59 21.06
CA MET A 272 1.53 8.58 21.35
C MET A 272 0.17 7.95 21.67
N GLU A 273 0.17 6.88 22.44
CA GLU A 273 -1.01 6.20 22.98
C GLU A 273 -1.02 6.24 24.50
N ASP A 274 -2.21 6.15 25.09
CA ASP A 274 -2.40 6.18 26.55
C ASP A 274 -2.08 4.84 27.23
N THR A 275 -2.11 4.80 28.55
CA THR A 275 -1.77 3.63 29.36
C THR A 275 -2.70 2.44 29.21
N ASP A 276 -3.92 2.64 28.68
CA ASP A 276 -4.89 1.59 28.41
C ASP A 276 -4.73 0.98 27.01
N ALA A 277 -3.81 1.52 26.20
CA ALA A 277 -3.58 1.13 24.82
C ALA A 277 -3.15 -0.32 24.66
N ARG A 278 -3.66 -0.95 23.62
CA ARG A 278 -3.31 -2.33 23.22
C ARG A 278 -2.94 -2.37 21.76
N ALA A 279 -1.89 -3.09 21.43
CA ALA A 279 -1.42 -3.23 20.04
C ALA A 279 -2.50 -3.74 19.07
N SER A 280 -3.48 -4.51 19.55
CA SER A 280 -4.62 -4.99 18.76
C SER A 280 -5.66 -3.92 18.43
N SER A 281 -5.75 -2.86 19.23
CA SER A 281 -6.71 -1.77 19.06
C SER A 281 -6.07 -0.53 18.44
N GLN A 282 -4.86 -0.18 18.90
CA GLN A 282 -4.09 0.99 18.48
C GLN A 282 -3.15 0.67 17.29
N PHE A 283 -3.71 0.06 16.24
CA PHE A 283 -2.94 -0.29 15.04
C PHE A 283 -2.69 0.89 14.08
N ARG A 284 -3.11 2.11 14.47
CA ARG A 284 -2.92 3.35 13.69
C ARG A 284 -1.89 4.30 14.30
N SER A 285 -1.24 3.93 15.40
CA SER A 285 -0.28 4.78 16.11
C SER A 285 0.75 5.41 15.16
N GLY A 286 1.06 6.68 15.38
CA GLY A 286 1.97 7.47 14.55
C GLY A 286 1.41 7.92 13.19
N ARG A 287 0.17 7.55 12.86
CA ARG A 287 -0.56 8.04 11.67
C ARG A 287 -1.59 9.08 12.09
N TYR A 288 -2.08 9.82 11.11
CA TYR A 288 -3.15 10.78 11.31
C TYR A 288 -4.35 10.50 10.39
N ASP A 289 -5.54 10.58 10.96
CA ASP A 289 -6.81 10.41 10.30
C ASP A 289 -7.66 11.65 10.54
N PRO A 290 -7.94 12.49 9.53
CA PRO A 290 -8.69 13.73 9.70
C PRO A 290 -10.17 13.54 10.08
N GLY A 291 -10.62 12.29 10.19
CA GLY A 291 -11.97 11.98 10.66
C GLY A 291 -13.10 12.20 9.64
N PHE A 292 -12.81 12.32 8.37
CA PHE A 292 -13.81 12.53 7.31
C PHE A 292 -14.56 11.21 7.02
N ARG A 293 -15.55 10.88 7.83
CA ARG A 293 -16.17 9.55 7.87
C ARG A 293 -17.24 9.33 6.81
N ASN A 294 -17.97 10.36 6.40
CA ASN A 294 -19.20 10.19 5.62
C ASN A 294 -19.18 10.90 4.28
N GLU A 295 -18.58 12.09 4.23
CA GLU A 295 -18.34 12.81 2.99
C GLU A 295 -16.86 13.13 2.85
N ILE A 296 -16.30 12.86 1.67
CA ILE A 296 -14.90 13.18 1.37
C ILE A 296 -14.70 13.47 -0.12
N THR A 297 -13.87 14.43 -0.41
CA THR A 297 -13.27 14.64 -1.73
C THR A 297 -11.79 14.89 -1.53
N ALA A 298 -10.97 14.04 -2.10
CA ALA A 298 -9.53 14.05 -1.97
C ALA A 298 -8.86 14.15 -3.34
N PHE A 299 -7.85 14.99 -3.46
CA PHE A 299 -7.01 15.16 -4.63
C PHE A 299 -5.56 14.94 -4.27
N MET A 300 -4.82 14.20 -5.09
CA MET A 300 -3.40 13.96 -4.88
C MET A 300 -2.63 14.15 -6.20
N ILE A 301 -1.49 14.83 -6.10
CA ILE A 301 -0.52 14.98 -7.19
C ILE A 301 0.78 14.32 -6.76
N ASN A 302 1.31 13.44 -7.60
CA ASN A 302 2.56 12.75 -7.35
C ASN A 302 3.55 12.95 -8.51
N PRO A 303 4.52 13.86 -8.37
CA PRO A 303 5.68 13.91 -9.23
C PRO A 303 6.69 12.80 -8.85
N PHE A 304 7.22 12.13 -9.85
CA PHE A 304 8.31 11.16 -9.70
C PHE A 304 9.33 11.36 -10.82
N PHE A 305 10.60 11.30 -10.47
CA PHE A 305 11.64 11.13 -11.46
C PHE A 305 12.74 10.20 -10.95
N LYS A 306 13.37 9.52 -11.88
CA LYS A 306 14.58 8.73 -11.65
C LYS A 306 15.62 9.11 -12.68
N TYR A 307 16.79 9.53 -12.20
CA TYR A 307 17.97 9.77 -13.04
C TYR A 307 19.12 8.89 -12.54
N ARG A 308 19.41 7.82 -13.28
CA ARG A 308 20.32 6.76 -12.82
C ARG A 308 19.88 6.26 -11.43
N GLY A 309 20.80 6.26 -10.45
CA GLY A 309 20.52 5.88 -9.07
C GLY A 309 19.74 6.93 -8.25
N LEU A 310 19.63 8.18 -8.71
CA LEU A 310 18.90 9.22 -7.99
C LEU A 310 17.42 9.14 -8.29
N GLU A 311 16.59 9.15 -7.25
CA GLU A 311 15.14 8.99 -7.33
C GLU A 311 14.47 10.03 -6.43
N PHE A 312 13.48 10.74 -6.96
CA PHE A 312 12.61 11.63 -6.21
C PHE A 312 11.16 11.18 -6.34
N PHE A 313 10.43 11.19 -5.23
CA PHE A 313 8.99 10.98 -5.22
C PHE A 313 8.33 12.05 -4.34
N GLY A 314 7.32 12.72 -4.87
CA GLY A 314 6.57 13.75 -4.16
C GLY A 314 5.10 13.36 -3.96
N THR A 315 4.51 13.91 -2.91
CA THR A 315 3.07 13.85 -2.64
C THR A 315 2.58 15.23 -2.24
N ILE A 316 1.58 15.71 -2.96
CA ILE A 316 0.84 16.94 -2.62
C ILE A 316 -0.63 16.51 -2.59
N GLU A 317 -1.24 16.59 -1.42
CA GLU A 317 -2.60 16.11 -1.20
C GLU A 317 -3.45 17.19 -0.55
N ALA A 318 -4.67 17.36 -1.06
CA ALA A 318 -5.67 18.25 -0.49
C ALA A 318 -6.99 17.48 -0.35
N VAL A 319 -7.55 17.51 0.85
CA VAL A 319 -8.73 16.74 1.21
C VAL A 319 -9.76 17.65 1.85
N LYS A 320 -11.02 17.46 1.51
CA LYS A 320 -12.16 18.14 2.13
C LYS A 320 -13.24 17.13 2.46
N GLY A 321 -13.71 17.15 3.71
CA GLY A 321 -14.71 16.18 4.15
C GLY A 321 -15.33 16.51 5.49
N LYS A 322 -16.23 15.63 5.95
CA LYS A 322 -16.86 15.71 7.25
C LYS A 322 -17.38 14.35 7.73
N ALA A 323 -17.65 14.23 9.02
CA ALA A 323 -18.51 13.22 9.61
C ALA A 323 -19.98 13.71 9.65
N ASP A 324 -20.96 12.80 9.81
CA ASP A 324 -22.38 13.13 9.83
C ASP A 324 -22.75 14.10 10.96
N ALA A 325 -22.04 14.05 12.08
CA ALA A 325 -22.25 14.95 13.21
C ALA A 325 -21.80 16.41 12.94
N GLU A 326 -21.02 16.62 11.88
CA GLU A 326 -20.48 17.94 11.54
C GLU A 326 -21.41 18.68 10.55
N THR A 327 -21.63 19.95 10.80
CA THR A 327 -22.46 20.81 9.94
C THR A 327 -21.73 21.34 8.72
N SER A 328 -20.40 21.50 8.81
CA SER A 328 -19.53 22.02 7.75
C SER A 328 -18.39 21.05 7.43
N LYS A 329 -17.88 21.13 6.19
CA LYS A 329 -16.71 20.37 5.79
C LYS A 329 -15.44 21.06 6.27
N ARG A 330 -14.51 20.29 6.81
CA ARG A 330 -13.13 20.71 7.14
C ARG A 330 -12.16 20.34 6.03
N SER A 331 -10.96 20.89 6.09
CA SER A 331 -9.91 20.66 5.10
C SER A 331 -8.65 20.12 5.78
N ALA A 332 -8.00 19.17 5.12
CA ALA A 332 -6.67 18.69 5.47
C ALA A 332 -5.77 18.76 4.24
N THR A 333 -4.48 19.01 4.47
CA THR A 333 -3.46 18.99 3.42
C THR A 333 -2.27 18.17 3.86
N GLN A 334 -1.62 17.52 2.90
CA GLN A 334 -0.38 16.80 3.12
C GLN A 334 0.62 17.12 2.02
N ILE A 335 1.86 17.38 2.42
CA ILE A 335 2.99 17.54 1.50
C ILE A 335 4.09 16.57 1.97
N ALA A 336 4.62 15.79 1.04
CA ALA A 336 5.75 14.92 1.32
C ALA A 336 6.73 14.91 0.14
N GLY A 337 8.01 14.79 0.46
CA GLY A 337 9.08 14.63 -0.50
C GLY A 337 10.06 13.55 -0.06
N GLU A 338 10.40 12.63 -0.97
CA GLU A 338 11.37 11.57 -0.79
C GLU A 338 12.52 11.77 -1.76
N LEU A 339 13.74 11.66 -1.26
CA LEU A 339 14.95 11.64 -2.08
C LEU A 339 15.74 10.39 -1.76
N ILE A 340 15.95 9.52 -2.75
CA ILE A 340 16.61 8.24 -2.61
C ILE A 340 17.79 8.18 -3.57
N TYR A 341 18.91 7.66 -3.09
CA TYR A 341 20.05 7.34 -3.94
C TYR A 341 20.35 5.84 -3.87
N ARG A 342 20.18 5.15 -5.01
CA ARG A 342 20.46 3.72 -5.17
C ARG A 342 21.82 3.54 -5.79
N PHE A 343 22.59 2.59 -5.26
CA PHE A 343 23.97 2.36 -5.67
C PHE A 343 24.38 0.89 -5.53
N GLY A 344 25.62 0.58 -5.93
CA GLY A 344 26.15 -0.78 -5.96
C GLY A 344 25.71 -1.55 -7.20
N ASN A 345 26.15 -2.80 -7.30
CA ASN A 345 25.79 -3.66 -8.43
C ASN A 345 24.27 -3.85 -8.45
N ASN A 346 23.63 -3.57 -9.59
CA ASN A 346 22.18 -3.65 -9.77
C ASN A 346 21.38 -2.83 -8.73
N GLU A 347 21.91 -1.70 -8.24
CA GLU A 347 21.24 -0.87 -7.23
C GLU A 347 20.83 -1.67 -5.98
N ASN A 348 21.73 -2.53 -5.46
CA ASN A 348 21.40 -3.37 -4.30
C ASN A 348 21.40 -2.64 -2.98
N PHE A 349 21.93 -1.42 -2.94
CA PHE A 349 21.95 -0.57 -1.74
C PHE A 349 21.24 0.74 -2.03
N TYR A 350 20.66 1.33 -1.00
CA TYR A 350 20.17 2.70 -1.07
C TYR A 350 20.29 3.42 0.26
N ILE A 351 20.33 4.75 0.17
CA ILE A 351 20.10 5.68 1.26
C ILE A 351 19.04 6.67 0.82
N GLY A 352 18.31 7.23 1.76
CA GLY A 352 17.29 8.22 1.42
C GLY A 352 16.77 8.98 2.61
N THR A 353 16.06 10.06 2.31
CA THR A 353 15.39 10.89 3.28
C THR A 353 13.95 11.18 2.83
N ARG A 354 13.05 11.31 3.79
CA ARG A 354 11.67 11.76 3.60
C ARG A 354 11.34 12.86 4.59
N TYR A 355 10.71 13.91 4.12
CA TYR A 355 10.00 14.87 4.96
C TYR A 355 8.53 14.85 4.59
N ASN A 356 7.65 14.84 5.61
CA ASN A 356 6.22 14.81 5.43
C ASN A 356 5.58 15.76 6.44
N THR A 357 4.72 16.65 5.99
CA THR A 357 3.92 17.56 6.82
C THR A 357 2.44 17.39 6.50
N VAL A 358 1.62 17.44 7.55
CA VAL A 358 0.15 17.44 7.47
C VAL A 358 -0.36 18.63 8.24
N SER A 359 -1.29 19.38 7.64
CA SER A 359 -2.04 20.44 8.33
C SER A 359 -3.53 20.15 8.22
N ASN A 360 -4.27 20.32 9.30
CA ASN A 360 -5.70 20.05 9.37
C ASN A 360 -6.39 20.99 10.34
N GLU A 361 -7.63 21.35 10.02
CA GLU A 361 -8.57 21.95 10.95
C GLU A 361 -9.31 20.82 11.69
N GLU A 362 -9.11 20.71 13.01
CA GLU A 362 -9.79 19.74 13.86
C GLU A 362 -11.29 20.05 13.99
N ALA A 363 -12.08 19.08 14.42
CA ALA A 363 -13.51 19.27 14.68
C ALA A 363 -13.77 20.27 15.84
N SER A 364 -12.80 20.48 16.72
CA SER A 364 -12.79 21.52 17.76
C SER A 364 -12.64 22.93 17.21
N GLY A 365 -12.12 23.07 15.98
CA GLY A 365 -11.73 24.34 15.36
C GLY A 365 -10.25 24.70 15.52
N ASP A 366 -9.45 23.81 16.10
CA ASP A 366 -8.02 24.00 16.24
C ASP A 366 -7.30 23.70 14.93
N ASP A 367 -6.36 24.54 14.53
CA ASP A 367 -5.46 24.30 13.42
C ASP A 367 -4.23 23.51 13.93
N ILE A 368 -4.04 22.31 13.44
CA ILE A 368 -2.94 21.43 13.84
C ILE A 368 -1.95 21.21 12.71
N THR A 369 -0.71 20.93 13.08
CA THR A 369 0.35 20.52 12.15
C THR A 369 1.08 19.30 12.73
N ILE A 370 1.40 18.35 11.85
CA ILE A 370 2.19 17.16 12.18
C ILE A 370 3.33 17.07 11.18
N ASP A 371 4.55 17.07 11.68
CA ASP A 371 5.77 17.00 10.88
C ASP A 371 6.55 15.72 11.15
N ARG A 372 7.03 15.08 10.09
CA ARG A 372 7.87 13.88 10.20
C ARG A 372 9.08 13.96 9.29
N PHE A 373 10.24 13.74 9.89
CA PHE A 373 11.49 13.52 9.19
C PHE A 373 11.91 12.06 9.31
N GLN A 374 12.34 11.47 8.21
CA GLN A 374 12.87 10.11 8.15
C GLN A 374 14.18 10.08 7.39
N LEU A 375 15.14 9.31 7.92
CA LEU A 375 16.39 8.98 7.24
C LEU A 375 16.47 7.46 7.17
N GLY A 376 16.59 6.90 5.97
CA GLY A 376 16.55 5.47 5.73
C GLY A 376 17.73 4.98 4.93
N ALA A 377 18.06 3.71 5.15
CA ALA A 377 18.97 2.97 4.27
C ALA A 377 18.49 1.52 4.13
N GLY A 378 18.82 0.88 3.02
CA GLY A 378 18.46 -0.51 2.80
C GLY A 378 19.44 -1.26 1.92
N ALA A 379 19.40 -2.58 2.07
CA ALA A 379 20.23 -3.52 1.33
C ALA A 379 19.39 -4.72 0.86
N PHE A 380 19.43 -5.00 -0.45
CA PHE A 380 18.87 -6.21 -1.03
C PHE A 380 19.91 -7.34 -0.86
N LEU A 381 19.61 -8.28 0.02
CA LEU A 381 20.43 -9.49 0.19
C LEU A 381 20.22 -10.44 -0.99
N THR A 382 19.01 -10.49 -1.50
CA THR A 382 18.60 -11.12 -2.75
C THR A 382 17.51 -10.25 -3.38
N LYS A 383 17.05 -10.56 -4.57
CA LYS A 383 15.93 -9.83 -5.16
C LYS A 383 14.63 -9.95 -4.32
N ASN A 384 14.52 -10.98 -3.48
CA ASN A 384 13.36 -11.32 -2.66
C ASN A 384 13.51 -10.91 -1.19
N ILE A 385 14.69 -10.46 -0.75
CA ILE A 385 14.98 -10.12 0.65
C ILE A 385 15.59 -8.73 0.72
N LEU A 386 14.88 -7.83 1.39
CA LEU A 386 15.31 -6.46 1.66
C LEU A 386 15.47 -6.26 3.17
N THR A 387 16.59 -5.70 3.60
CA THR A 387 16.78 -5.21 4.97
C THR A 387 16.83 -3.69 4.97
N LYS A 388 16.19 -3.08 5.97
CA LYS A 388 16.12 -1.62 6.12
C LYS A 388 16.49 -1.19 7.53
N ILE A 389 17.06 -0.01 7.64
CA ILE A 389 17.16 0.76 8.86
C ILE A 389 16.56 2.14 8.61
N GLU A 390 15.82 2.65 9.60
CA GLU A 390 15.22 3.98 9.54
C GLU A 390 15.41 4.68 10.87
N TYR A 391 15.82 5.95 10.83
CA TYR A 391 15.63 6.91 11.89
C TYR A 391 14.37 7.72 11.59
N VAL A 392 13.50 7.89 12.56
CA VAL A 392 12.29 8.69 12.48
C VAL A 392 12.23 9.72 13.59
N ASN A 393 11.70 10.91 13.29
CA ASN A 393 11.35 11.94 14.25
C ASN A 393 10.05 12.59 13.79
N GLN A 394 8.99 12.53 14.64
CA GLN A 394 7.70 13.15 14.38
C GLN A 394 7.32 14.07 15.52
N GLN A 395 6.73 15.21 15.17
CA GLN A 395 6.27 16.25 16.09
C GLN A 395 4.81 16.60 15.80
N TYR A 396 4.12 17.05 16.86
CA TYR A 396 2.71 17.41 16.83
C TYR A 396 2.55 18.82 17.41
N ASP A 397 2.02 19.75 16.61
CA ASP A 397 1.84 21.15 16.98
C ASP A 397 0.38 21.58 16.84
N GLY A 398 -0.06 22.53 17.67
CA GLY A 398 -1.38 23.14 17.63
C GLY A 398 -2.51 22.32 18.23
N PHE A 399 -2.22 21.19 18.87
CA PHE A 399 -3.24 20.39 19.54
C PHE A 399 -3.68 21.02 20.87
N ASP A 400 -4.98 20.85 21.21
CA ASP A 400 -5.55 21.30 22.48
C ASP A 400 -4.74 20.81 23.70
N ALA A 401 -4.70 21.61 24.75
CA ALA A 401 -3.92 21.31 25.96
C ALA A 401 -4.33 20.00 26.67
N ALA A 402 -5.56 19.52 26.48
CA ALA A 402 -6.02 18.24 27.02
C ALA A 402 -5.76 17.06 26.06
N SER A 403 -5.23 17.31 24.88
CA SER A 403 -4.93 16.26 23.89
C SER A 403 -3.68 15.47 24.28
N ILE A 404 -3.69 14.17 24.03
CA ILE A 404 -2.51 13.31 24.13
C ILE A 404 -1.36 13.78 23.21
N PHE A 405 -1.69 14.51 22.14
CA PHE A 405 -0.73 15.04 21.16
C PHE A 405 -0.20 16.44 21.51
N ASN A 406 -0.68 17.05 22.60
CA ASN A 406 -0.20 18.38 23.01
C ASN A 406 1.30 18.33 23.36
N GLU A 407 2.09 19.18 22.67
CA GLU A 407 3.56 19.14 22.74
C GLU A 407 4.15 17.75 22.47
N GLY A 408 3.43 16.95 21.68
CA GLY A 408 3.74 15.56 21.46
C GLY A 408 4.89 15.35 20.47
N ALA A 409 5.70 14.32 20.72
CA ALA A 409 6.74 13.91 19.80
C ALA A 409 7.08 12.41 19.99
N PHE A 410 7.56 11.78 18.92
CA PHE A 410 8.25 10.50 19.02
C PHE A 410 9.45 10.44 18.10
N LYS A 411 10.48 9.70 18.49
CA LYS A 411 11.71 9.53 17.72
C LYS A 411 12.41 8.22 18.04
N GLY A 412 13.23 7.76 17.13
CA GLY A 412 14.10 6.60 17.36
C GLY A 412 14.46 5.85 16.10
N VAL A 413 14.79 4.58 16.25
CA VAL A 413 15.31 3.72 15.17
C VAL A 413 14.41 2.50 14.96
N MET A 414 14.18 2.18 13.69
CA MET A 414 13.49 0.97 13.25
C MET A 414 14.43 0.12 12.41
N LEU A 415 14.41 -1.19 12.62
CA LEU A 415 14.98 -2.15 11.68
C LEU A 415 13.84 -2.96 11.07
N GLU A 416 13.98 -3.29 9.79
CA GLU A 416 12.96 -4.09 9.08
C GLU A 416 13.62 -5.06 8.11
N ALA A 417 13.16 -6.31 8.12
CA ALA A 417 13.48 -7.31 7.11
C ALA A 417 12.21 -7.70 6.36
N VAL A 418 12.24 -7.60 5.04
CA VAL A 418 11.12 -7.90 4.15
C VAL A 418 11.48 -9.09 3.29
N ILE A 419 10.60 -10.07 3.25
CA ILE A 419 10.66 -11.22 2.36
C ILE A 419 9.44 -11.15 1.45
N SER A 420 9.65 -11.23 0.12
CA SER A 420 8.54 -11.19 -0.85
C SER A 420 8.86 -12.04 -2.08
N PHE A 421 7.89 -12.83 -2.53
CA PHE A 421 8.07 -13.78 -3.65
C PHE A 421 6.79 -13.99 -4.44
#